data_c2ba95cd20306e673f536e719cdc94c6
#
_entry.id   c2ba95cd20306e673f536e719cdc94c6
#
_cell.length_a   1.000
_cell.length_b   1.000
_cell.length_c   1.000
_cell.angle_alpha   90.00
_cell.angle_beta   90.00
_cell.angle_gamma   90.00
#
_symmetry.space_group_name_H-M   'P 1'
#
loop_
_entity.id
_entity.type
_entity.pdbx_description
1 polymer ?
#
loop_
_entity_poly.entity_id
_entity_poly.type
_entity_poly.pdbx_seq_one_letter_code
_entity_poly.pdbx_strand_id
1 'polypeptide(L)'
;MPGDYYQLLDATISHLESLRQRGVRYVDFSSESLSSLVKSAKQKNSASLGTQAAIKAATQPANEPSIYDSPQLSCDEKESAMAKLSEEILSIDKSPELLASKANLVFGTGKLDAELMFIGEAPGADEDQAGVPFVGKAGQLLTKIINAANLDRETVYIANILKYRPDTPGQAFGNRKPRPDEIKFWFPYLRRQIEIIQPRVIVALGATAVEGLLGSTPTGITRLRGNWRLYRGVPVMPTFHPSYLLRNQSWSVKRQVWEDMLQVMERLKMPISEKQRGYFLRS
;
A
#
# COMPACT_ATOMS: atom_id res chain seq x y z
N MET A 1 10.99 20.33 -25.20
CA MET A 1 10.93 21.33 -24.13
C MET A 1 9.90 20.93 -23.08
N PRO A 2 10.22 19.96 -22.16
CA PRO A 2 9.31 19.61 -21.05
C PRO A 2 9.42 20.57 -19.86
N GLY A 3 10.49 21.36 -19.75
CA GLY A 3 10.72 22.22 -18.60
C GLY A 3 9.73 23.37 -18.41
N ASP A 4 9.28 23.97 -19.48
CA ASP A 4 8.42 25.17 -19.40
C ASP A 4 7.01 24.88 -18.87
N TYR A 5 6.48 23.68 -19.10
CA TYR A 5 5.16 23.30 -18.61
C TYR A 5 5.15 23.10 -17.09
N TYR A 6 6.16 22.44 -16.55
CA TYR A 6 6.26 22.21 -15.10
C TYR A 6 6.55 23.51 -14.35
N GLN A 7 7.38 24.39 -14.91
CA GLN A 7 7.63 25.71 -14.32
C GLN A 7 6.36 26.59 -14.31
N LEU A 8 5.54 26.54 -15.35
CA LEU A 8 4.27 27.26 -15.41
C LEU A 8 3.26 26.68 -14.41
N LEU A 9 3.21 25.35 -14.26
CA LEU A 9 2.34 24.68 -13.31
C LEU A 9 2.72 25.01 -11.87
N ASP A 10 4.00 24.96 -11.53
CA ASP A 10 4.52 25.31 -10.20
C ASP A 10 4.29 26.80 -9.88
N ALA A 11 4.49 27.69 -10.83
CA ALA A 11 4.20 29.11 -10.66
C ALA A 11 2.70 29.36 -10.42
N THR A 12 1.83 28.61 -11.12
CA THR A 12 0.37 28.70 -10.95
C THR A 12 -0.06 28.19 -9.58
N ILE A 13 0.47 27.06 -9.13
CA ILE A 13 0.21 26.49 -7.80
C ILE A 13 0.67 27.48 -6.72
N SER A 14 1.89 27.98 -6.79
CA SER A 14 2.44 28.95 -5.84
C SER A 14 1.61 30.23 -5.78
N HIS A 15 1.10 30.69 -6.93
CA HIS A 15 0.22 31.87 -6.98
C HIS A 15 -1.13 31.61 -6.29
N LEU A 16 -1.76 30.46 -6.54
CA LEU A 16 -3.02 30.07 -5.90
C LEU A 16 -2.86 29.89 -4.38
N GLU A 17 -1.75 29.32 -3.93
CA GLU A 17 -1.43 29.21 -2.50
C GLU A 17 -1.23 30.57 -1.83
N SER A 18 -0.56 31.51 -2.50
CA SER A 18 -0.41 32.90 -2.04
C SER A 18 -1.77 33.61 -1.94
N LEU A 19 -2.66 33.40 -2.91
CA LEU A 19 -4.02 33.93 -2.86
C LEU A 19 -4.81 33.39 -1.67
N ARG A 20 -4.69 32.07 -1.41
CA ARG A 20 -5.31 31.38 -0.26
C ARG A 20 -4.80 31.93 1.08
N GLN A 21 -3.48 32.15 1.21
CA GLN A 21 -2.89 32.75 2.43
C GLN A 21 -3.37 34.21 2.68
N ARG A 22 -3.68 34.95 1.61
CA ARG A 22 -4.26 36.28 1.68
C ARG A 22 -5.78 36.29 1.90
N GLY A 23 -6.40 35.13 2.15
CA GLY A 23 -7.82 35.00 2.47
C GLY A 23 -8.76 34.99 1.26
N VAL A 24 -8.26 34.90 0.04
CA VAL A 24 -9.07 34.77 -1.18
C VAL A 24 -9.66 33.37 -1.22
N ARG A 25 -10.99 33.25 -1.13
CA ARG A 25 -11.70 31.95 -1.10
C ARG A 25 -12.20 31.49 -2.45
N TYR A 26 -12.32 32.38 -3.42
CA TYR A 26 -12.83 32.11 -4.75
C TYR A 26 -11.99 32.84 -5.79
N VAL A 27 -11.71 32.19 -6.91
CA VAL A 27 -11.05 32.75 -8.07
C VAL A 27 -11.99 32.52 -9.25
N ASP A 28 -12.46 33.61 -9.91
CA ASP A 28 -13.31 33.49 -11.08
C ASP A 28 -12.50 33.06 -12.29
N PHE A 29 -12.88 31.93 -12.88
CA PHE A 29 -12.37 31.47 -14.16
C PHE A 29 -13.46 31.55 -15.21
N SER A 30 -13.15 32.18 -16.33
CA SER A 30 -14.08 32.17 -17.47
C SER A 30 -14.18 30.74 -18.06
N SER A 31 -15.37 30.36 -18.49
CA SER A 31 -15.63 29.07 -19.15
C SER A 31 -14.75 28.87 -20.41
N GLU A 32 -14.32 29.97 -21.05
CA GLU A 32 -13.41 29.97 -22.20
C GLU A 32 -11.98 29.59 -21.79
N SER A 33 -11.48 30.08 -20.68
CA SER A 33 -10.15 29.74 -20.15
C SER A 33 -10.07 28.26 -19.76
N LEU A 34 -11.10 27.70 -19.12
CA LEU A 34 -11.22 26.28 -18.83
C LEU A 34 -11.30 25.42 -20.11
N SER A 35 -12.06 25.88 -21.11
CA SER A 35 -12.22 25.19 -22.39
C SER A 35 -10.91 25.16 -23.18
N SER A 36 -10.12 26.24 -23.16
CA SER A 36 -8.82 26.31 -23.83
C SER A 36 -7.79 25.38 -23.20
N LEU A 37 -7.76 25.27 -21.85
CA LEU A 37 -6.90 24.33 -21.14
C LEU A 37 -7.27 22.87 -21.42
N VAL A 38 -8.56 22.54 -21.48
CA VAL A 38 -9.05 21.20 -21.83
C VAL A 38 -8.75 20.84 -23.28
N LYS A 39 -8.87 21.80 -24.23
CA LYS A 39 -8.52 21.59 -25.64
C LYS A 39 -7.02 21.37 -25.84
N SER A 40 -6.17 22.12 -25.17
CA SER A 40 -4.71 21.96 -25.21
C SER A 40 -4.26 20.62 -24.64
N ALA A 41 -4.94 20.09 -23.60
CA ALA A 41 -4.69 18.76 -23.06
C ALA A 41 -5.14 17.63 -24.01
N LYS A 42 -6.25 17.81 -24.75
CA LYS A 42 -6.76 16.81 -25.72
C LYS A 42 -5.91 16.74 -27.01
N GLN A 43 -5.36 17.83 -27.48
CA GLN A 43 -4.57 17.86 -28.71
C GLN A 43 -3.19 17.18 -28.58
N LYS A 44 -2.65 17.05 -27.36
CA LYS A 44 -1.39 16.29 -27.10
C LYS A 44 -1.59 14.78 -26.92
N ASN A 45 -2.82 14.30 -26.76
CA ASN A 45 -3.11 12.87 -26.57
C ASN A 45 -3.37 12.09 -27.86
N SER A 46 -3.32 12.71 -29.06
CA SER A 46 -3.56 12.00 -30.34
C SER A 46 -2.30 11.51 -31.04
N ALA A 47 -1.12 11.66 -30.46
CA ALA A 47 0.16 11.27 -31.07
C ALA A 47 1.01 10.37 -30.17
N SER A 48 0.43 9.30 -29.63
CA SER A 48 1.14 8.05 -29.28
C SER A 48 0.16 7.02 -28.73
N LEU A 49 -0.40 6.20 -29.57
CA LEU A 49 -0.97 4.90 -29.21
C LEU A 49 0.19 3.96 -28.85
N GLY A 50 0.47 3.86 -27.58
CA GLY A 50 1.43 2.94 -26.98
C GLY A 50 1.11 2.86 -25.50
N THR A 51 0.28 1.86 -25.16
CA THR A 51 0.04 1.23 -23.85
C THR A 51 0.86 1.77 -22.66
N GLN A 52 0.39 2.84 -22.03
CA GLN A 52 0.65 3.11 -20.61
C GLN A 52 -0.59 3.83 -20.06
N ALA A 53 -1.45 3.06 -19.38
CA ALA A 53 -2.55 3.61 -18.61
C ALA A 53 -1.96 4.59 -17.59
N ALA A 54 -2.33 5.86 -17.74
CA ALA A 54 -1.89 6.95 -16.88
C ALA A 54 -2.15 6.60 -15.40
N ILE A 55 -1.09 6.29 -14.68
CA ILE A 55 -1.10 6.24 -13.21
C ILE A 55 -1.34 7.69 -12.76
N LYS A 56 -2.59 8.01 -12.38
CA LYS A 56 -2.88 9.26 -11.70
C LYS A 56 -2.10 9.25 -10.38
N ALA A 57 -0.98 9.99 -10.36
CA ALA A 57 -0.18 10.22 -9.18
C ALA A 57 -1.06 10.85 -8.08
N ALA A 58 -1.39 10.08 -7.06
CA ALA A 58 -1.82 10.62 -5.80
C ALA A 58 -0.56 11.08 -5.07
N THR A 59 -0.53 12.35 -4.73
CA THR A 59 0.51 13.11 -4.07
C THR A 59 1.26 12.34 -2.97
N GLN A 60 2.42 11.80 -3.33
CA GLN A 60 3.51 11.66 -2.40
C GLN A 60 4.29 12.99 -2.35
N PRO A 61 4.98 13.33 -1.26
CA PRO A 61 5.95 14.41 -1.29
C PRO A 61 6.95 14.11 -2.43
N ALA A 62 7.08 15.05 -3.36
CA ALA A 62 7.72 14.87 -4.67
C ALA A 62 9.25 14.64 -4.64
N ASN A 63 9.84 14.27 -3.49
CA ASN A 63 11.29 14.25 -3.29
C ASN A 63 11.88 13.00 -2.62
N GLU A 64 11.12 11.92 -2.41
CA GLU A 64 11.76 10.69 -1.92
C GLU A 64 12.32 9.88 -3.12
N PRO A 65 13.60 9.46 -3.06
CA PRO A 65 14.21 8.65 -4.11
C PRO A 65 13.45 7.31 -4.26
N SER A 66 13.46 6.77 -5.49
CA SER A 66 12.90 5.44 -5.74
C SER A 66 13.63 4.39 -4.91
N ILE A 67 12.92 3.34 -4.47
CA ILE A 67 13.59 2.23 -3.79
C ILE A 67 14.55 1.48 -4.74
N TYR A 68 14.31 1.56 -6.05
CA TYR A 68 15.15 0.93 -7.06
C TYR A 68 16.42 1.71 -7.38
N ASP A 69 16.57 2.95 -6.83
CA ASP A 69 17.81 3.72 -6.88
C ASP A 69 18.86 3.18 -5.89
N SER A 70 18.42 2.34 -4.94
CA SER A 70 19.32 1.63 -4.02
C SER A 70 19.93 0.40 -4.70
N PRO A 71 21.18 0.03 -4.38
CA PRO A 71 21.81 -1.17 -4.92
C PRO A 71 20.94 -2.41 -4.65
N GLN A 72 20.85 -3.28 -5.64
CA GLN A 72 20.20 -4.57 -5.46
C GLN A 72 21.09 -5.48 -4.63
N LEU A 73 20.59 -5.90 -3.47
CA LEU A 73 21.30 -6.79 -2.56
C LEU A 73 21.23 -8.24 -3.06
N SER A 74 22.28 -9.01 -2.87
CA SER A 74 22.29 -10.46 -3.00
C SER A 74 21.37 -11.12 -1.95
N CYS A 75 21.06 -12.40 -2.11
CA CYS A 75 20.22 -13.14 -1.16
C CYS A 75 20.81 -13.10 0.26
N ASP A 76 22.10 -13.40 0.39
CA ASP A 76 22.80 -13.42 1.68
C ASP A 76 22.83 -12.03 2.34
N GLU A 77 23.02 -10.98 1.54
CA GLU A 77 22.97 -9.59 2.04
C GLU A 77 21.57 -9.23 2.52
N LYS A 78 20.51 -9.66 1.81
CA LYS A 78 19.11 -9.45 2.25
C LYS A 78 18.83 -10.19 3.55
N GLU A 79 19.26 -11.45 3.69
CA GLU A 79 19.14 -12.21 4.92
C GLU A 79 19.84 -11.52 6.09
N SER A 80 21.09 -11.11 5.89
CA SER A 80 21.87 -10.38 6.89
C SER A 80 21.20 -9.06 7.27
N ALA A 81 20.71 -8.30 6.30
CA ALA A 81 20.03 -7.03 6.54
C ALA A 81 18.71 -7.19 7.31
N MET A 82 17.93 -8.24 6.98
CA MET A 82 16.68 -8.55 7.69
C MET A 82 16.94 -9.04 9.12
N ALA A 83 17.97 -9.86 9.33
CA ALA A 83 18.35 -10.30 10.66
C ALA A 83 18.75 -9.12 11.55
N LYS A 84 19.61 -8.22 11.06
CA LYS A 84 20.00 -6.98 11.78
C LYS A 84 18.79 -6.09 12.08
N LEU A 85 17.88 -5.96 11.13
CA LEU A 85 16.65 -5.18 11.33
C LEU A 85 15.75 -5.80 12.41
N SER A 86 15.64 -7.13 12.44
CA SER A 86 14.89 -7.85 13.47
C SER A 86 15.52 -7.68 14.85
N GLU A 87 16.84 -7.82 14.96
CA GLU A 87 17.60 -7.60 16.21
C GLU A 87 17.44 -6.18 16.73
N GLU A 88 17.51 -5.18 15.84
CA GLU A 88 17.26 -3.78 16.20
C GLU A 88 15.88 -3.58 16.78
N ILE A 89 14.84 -4.14 16.15
CA ILE A 89 13.47 -4.06 16.66
C ILE A 89 13.35 -4.75 18.03
N LEU A 90 13.99 -5.90 18.22
CA LEU A 90 14.00 -6.61 19.51
C LEU A 90 14.73 -5.84 20.62
N SER A 91 15.72 -5.02 20.25
CA SER A 91 16.48 -4.18 21.20
C SER A 91 15.77 -2.88 21.60
N ILE A 92 14.66 -2.53 20.93
CA ILE A 92 13.88 -1.34 21.30
C ILE A 92 13.38 -1.51 22.73
N ASP A 93 13.69 -0.52 23.56
CA ASP A 93 13.18 -0.49 24.92
C ASP A 93 11.65 -0.45 24.88
N LYS A 94 11.04 -1.48 25.47
CA LYS A 94 9.59 -1.68 25.49
C LYS A 94 8.96 -0.66 26.45
N SER A 95 8.93 0.62 26.05
CA SER A 95 8.16 1.58 26.81
C SER A 95 6.68 1.16 26.83
N PRO A 96 6.01 1.21 27.98
CA PRO A 96 4.61 0.78 28.12
C PRO A 96 3.64 1.49 27.18
N GLU A 97 4.05 2.66 26.65
CA GLU A 97 3.21 3.50 25.79
C GLU A 97 3.18 3.05 24.31
N LEU A 98 4.20 2.33 23.84
CA LEU A 98 4.35 1.93 22.45
C LEU A 98 4.22 0.42 22.21
N LEU A 99 4.36 -0.38 23.26
CA LEU A 99 4.34 -1.84 23.18
C LEU A 99 3.47 -2.40 24.31
N ALA A 100 2.57 -3.31 23.98
CA ALA A 100 1.99 -4.19 24.97
C ALA A 100 3.14 -4.96 25.64
N SER A 101 3.28 -4.84 26.95
CA SER A 101 4.43 -5.34 27.73
C SER A 101 4.73 -6.84 27.59
N LYS A 102 3.88 -7.58 26.87
CA LYS A 102 3.95 -9.03 26.64
C LYS A 102 3.77 -9.45 25.18
N ALA A 103 3.68 -8.50 24.23
CA ALA A 103 3.46 -8.85 22.83
C ALA A 103 4.72 -9.44 22.20
N ASN A 104 4.54 -10.44 21.32
CA ASN A 104 5.60 -11.05 20.53
C ASN A 104 5.86 -10.22 19.26
N LEU A 105 7.10 -10.24 18.80
CA LEU A 105 7.45 -9.65 17.52
C LEU A 105 6.81 -10.45 16.37
N VAL A 106 6.04 -9.78 15.54
CA VAL A 106 5.51 -10.28 14.28
C VAL A 106 6.21 -9.55 13.15
N PHE A 107 7.43 -10.00 12.83
CA PHE A 107 8.34 -9.26 11.95
C PHE A 107 7.85 -9.19 10.50
N GLY A 108 7.49 -10.33 9.94
CA GLY A 108 7.13 -10.59 8.56
C GLY A 108 7.56 -11.99 8.16
N THR A 109 7.04 -12.51 7.04
CA THR A 109 7.35 -13.86 6.56
C THR A 109 7.26 -13.94 5.04
N GLY A 110 8.03 -14.85 4.44
CA GLY A 110 8.03 -15.12 3.02
C GLY A 110 9.40 -14.94 2.38
N LYS A 111 9.42 -14.93 1.05
CA LYS A 111 10.64 -14.85 0.27
C LYS A 111 11.23 -13.45 0.28
N LEU A 112 12.54 -13.33 0.51
CA LEU A 112 13.24 -12.02 0.49
C LEU A 112 13.41 -11.46 -0.93
N ASP A 113 13.32 -12.32 -1.95
CA ASP A 113 13.29 -11.94 -3.37
C ASP A 113 11.86 -11.94 -3.94
N ALA A 114 10.86 -11.72 -3.08
CA ALA A 114 9.47 -11.72 -3.52
C ALA A 114 9.18 -10.55 -4.48
N GLU A 115 8.60 -10.84 -5.63
CA GLU A 115 8.08 -9.82 -6.53
C GLU A 115 6.80 -9.15 -6.00
N LEU A 116 6.07 -9.83 -5.10
CA LEU A 116 4.81 -9.38 -4.51
C LEU A 116 4.90 -9.32 -3.00
N MET A 117 4.59 -8.16 -2.44
CA MET A 117 4.53 -7.95 -0.99
C MET A 117 3.12 -7.57 -0.56
N PHE A 118 2.59 -8.27 0.45
CA PHE A 118 1.33 -7.91 1.10
C PHE A 118 1.61 -7.16 2.39
N ILE A 119 0.94 -6.03 2.59
CA ILE A 119 1.11 -5.20 3.77
C ILE A 119 -0.24 -4.99 4.43
N GLY A 120 -0.36 -5.44 5.67
CA GLY A 120 -1.53 -5.24 6.52
C GLY A 120 -1.36 -4.13 7.55
N GLU A 121 -2.29 -4.08 8.51
CA GLU A 121 -2.37 -3.05 9.55
C GLU A 121 -1.46 -3.38 10.74
N ALA A 122 -1.79 -4.41 11.47
CA ALA A 122 -1.15 -4.82 12.72
C ALA A 122 -1.42 -6.30 13.01
N PRO A 123 -0.59 -6.95 13.85
CA PRO A 123 -0.88 -8.30 14.33
C PRO A 123 -2.17 -8.38 15.16
N GLY A 124 -2.92 -9.46 15.00
CA GLY A 124 -4.00 -9.86 15.88
C GLY A 124 -3.50 -10.79 17.01
N ALA A 125 -4.43 -11.37 17.75
CA ALA A 125 -4.09 -12.27 18.87
C ALA A 125 -3.40 -13.55 18.41
N ASP A 126 -3.90 -14.16 17.33
CA ASP A 126 -3.32 -15.41 16.79
C ASP A 126 -1.91 -15.15 16.22
N GLU A 127 -1.72 -13.98 15.56
CA GLU A 127 -0.43 -13.55 15.02
C GLU A 127 0.58 -13.25 16.13
N ASP A 128 0.12 -12.60 17.20
CA ASP A 128 0.93 -12.31 18.37
C ASP A 128 1.40 -13.60 19.05
N GLN A 129 0.51 -14.57 19.22
CA GLN A 129 0.85 -15.86 19.80
C GLN A 129 1.85 -16.66 18.95
N ALA A 130 1.68 -16.62 17.62
CA ALA A 130 2.49 -17.39 16.68
C ALA A 130 3.80 -16.70 16.27
N GLY A 131 3.93 -15.37 16.45
CA GLY A 131 5.05 -14.59 15.93
C GLY A 131 5.04 -14.44 14.40
N VAL A 132 3.96 -14.82 13.72
CA VAL A 132 3.85 -14.87 12.26
C VAL A 132 2.64 -14.04 11.78
N PRO A 133 2.79 -13.18 10.75
CA PRO A 133 1.69 -12.36 10.26
C PRO A 133 0.64 -13.20 9.53
N PHE A 134 -0.63 -12.81 9.66
CA PHE A 134 -1.75 -13.40 8.95
C PHE A 134 -1.88 -14.93 9.11
N VAL A 135 -1.98 -15.41 10.34
CA VAL A 135 -2.24 -16.84 10.67
C VAL A 135 -3.66 -17.09 11.18
N GLY A 136 -4.32 -16.09 11.79
CA GLY A 136 -5.71 -16.16 12.21
C GLY A 136 -6.71 -16.25 11.05
N LYS A 137 -8.00 -16.12 11.34
CA LYS A 137 -9.08 -16.26 10.33
C LYS A 137 -8.89 -15.34 9.11
N ALA A 138 -8.45 -14.09 9.32
CA ALA A 138 -8.15 -13.16 8.23
C ALA A 138 -6.95 -13.62 7.40
N GLY A 139 -5.93 -14.17 8.04
CA GLY A 139 -4.75 -14.73 7.41
C GLY A 139 -5.04 -15.98 6.59
N GLN A 140 -5.89 -16.88 7.10
CA GLN A 140 -6.34 -18.05 6.35
C GLN A 140 -7.09 -17.65 5.07
N LEU A 141 -7.89 -16.57 5.13
CA LEU A 141 -8.54 -16.03 3.93
C LEU A 141 -7.52 -15.41 2.97
N LEU A 142 -6.52 -14.67 3.48
CA LEU A 142 -5.43 -14.15 2.64
C LEU A 142 -4.68 -15.29 1.94
N THR A 143 -4.39 -16.38 2.65
CA THR A 143 -3.76 -17.58 2.06
C THR A 143 -4.61 -18.15 0.90
N LYS A 144 -5.93 -18.21 1.07
CA LYS A 144 -6.83 -18.65 -0.02
C LYS A 144 -6.78 -17.70 -1.23
N ILE A 145 -6.67 -16.40 -1.01
CA ILE A 145 -6.54 -15.40 -2.09
C ILE A 145 -5.22 -15.59 -2.81
N ILE A 146 -4.10 -15.75 -2.08
CA ILE A 146 -2.77 -16.00 -2.63
C ILE A 146 -2.77 -17.28 -3.48
N ASN A 147 -3.29 -18.37 -2.94
CA ASN A 147 -3.37 -19.66 -3.65
C ASN A 147 -4.26 -19.58 -4.90
N ALA A 148 -5.35 -18.82 -4.85
CA ALA A 148 -6.22 -18.60 -6.00
C ALA A 148 -5.52 -17.82 -7.14
N ALA A 149 -4.47 -17.06 -6.83
CA ALA A 149 -3.60 -16.40 -7.78
C ALA A 149 -2.44 -17.31 -8.28
N ASN A 150 -2.44 -18.61 -7.94
CA ASN A 150 -1.36 -19.55 -8.20
C ASN A 150 -0.02 -19.15 -7.56
N LEU A 151 -0.07 -18.57 -6.39
CA LEU A 151 1.06 -18.20 -5.54
C LEU A 151 0.94 -18.94 -4.20
N ASP A 152 2.06 -19.00 -3.47
CA ASP A 152 2.14 -19.52 -2.11
C ASP A 152 2.66 -18.46 -1.17
N ARG A 153 2.44 -18.65 0.13
CA ARG A 153 2.97 -17.75 1.17
C ARG A 153 4.50 -17.69 1.13
N GLU A 154 5.14 -18.76 0.69
CA GLU A 154 6.60 -18.89 0.57
C GLU A 154 7.17 -18.14 -0.65
N THR A 155 6.33 -17.81 -1.64
CA THR A 155 6.76 -17.10 -2.86
C THR A 155 6.51 -15.59 -2.81
N VAL A 156 5.71 -15.14 -1.85
CA VAL A 156 5.42 -13.72 -1.58
C VAL A 156 6.05 -13.29 -0.26
N TYR A 157 6.03 -12.00 0.05
CA TYR A 157 6.37 -11.51 1.38
C TYR A 157 5.15 -10.88 2.04
N ILE A 158 4.93 -11.19 3.32
CA ILE A 158 3.77 -10.71 4.07
C ILE A 158 4.25 -10.00 5.34
N ALA A 159 3.81 -8.77 5.54
CA ALA A 159 4.13 -7.97 6.72
C ALA A 159 2.95 -7.10 7.15
N ASN A 160 3.10 -6.43 8.28
CA ASN A 160 2.21 -5.38 8.75
C ASN A 160 2.97 -4.07 8.94
N ILE A 161 2.25 -2.95 9.01
CA ILE A 161 2.82 -1.67 9.41
C ILE A 161 3.38 -1.79 10.82
N LEU A 162 2.55 -2.20 11.79
CA LEU A 162 2.99 -2.45 13.15
C LEU A 162 3.66 -3.83 13.27
N LYS A 163 4.69 -3.89 14.11
CA LYS A 163 5.44 -5.14 14.36
C LYS A 163 5.00 -5.88 15.61
N TYR A 164 4.19 -5.23 16.43
CA TYR A 164 3.59 -5.80 17.63
C TYR A 164 2.09 -5.54 17.63
N ARG A 165 1.37 -6.39 18.33
CA ARG A 165 -0.06 -6.20 18.52
C ARG A 165 -0.31 -4.96 19.38
N PRO A 166 -1.17 -4.03 18.95
CA PRO A 166 -1.53 -2.86 19.76
C PRO A 166 -2.19 -3.28 21.06
N ASP A 167 -1.77 -2.64 22.17
CA ASP A 167 -2.38 -2.87 23.46
C ASP A 167 -3.86 -2.45 23.48
N THR A 168 -4.70 -3.24 24.14
CA THR A 168 -6.14 -2.97 24.34
C THR A 168 -6.48 -2.87 25.81
N PRO A 169 -6.13 -1.75 26.48
CA PRO A 169 -6.35 -1.60 27.91
C PRO A 169 -7.82 -1.87 28.29
N GLY A 170 -8.03 -2.71 29.29
CA GLY A 170 -9.37 -3.05 29.79
C GLY A 170 -10.20 -3.99 28.92
N GLN A 171 -9.66 -4.51 27.80
CA GLN A 171 -10.33 -5.49 26.96
C GLN A 171 -9.50 -6.78 26.87
N ALA A 172 -10.06 -7.87 27.36
CA ALA A 172 -9.42 -9.20 27.27
C ALA A 172 -9.36 -9.73 25.83
N PHE A 173 -10.27 -9.27 24.97
CA PHE A 173 -10.41 -9.71 23.58
C PHE A 173 -10.65 -8.52 22.64
N GLY A 174 -10.20 -8.66 21.39
CA GLY A 174 -10.40 -7.69 20.32
C GLY A 174 -9.10 -7.08 19.78
N ASN A 175 -9.22 -6.38 18.69
CA ASN A 175 -8.15 -5.61 18.08
C ASN A 175 -8.64 -4.16 17.94
N ARG A 176 -7.84 -3.20 18.32
CA ARG A 176 -8.10 -1.79 18.02
C ARG A 176 -7.31 -1.34 16.78
N LYS A 177 -7.80 -0.29 16.17
CA LYS A 177 -7.03 0.38 15.12
C LYS A 177 -5.74 0.98 15.73
N PRO A 178 -4.59 0.89 15.04
CA PRO A 178 -3.38 1.60 15.43
C PRO A 178 -3.60 3.10 15.53
N ARG A 179 -2.93 3.73 16.49
CA ARG A 179 -2.88 5.18 16.60
C ARG A 179 -1.91 5.77 15.57
N PRO A 180 -2.08 7.03 15.17
CA PRO A 180 -1.17 7.69 14.22
C PRO A 180 0.30 7.72 14.70
N ASP A 181 0.53 7.87 16.01
CA ASP A 181 1.86 7.84 16.61
C ASP A 181 2.51 6.44 16.51
N GLU A 182 1.74 5.36 16.70
CA GLU A 182 2.21 3.99 16.51
C GLU A 182 2.58 3.72 15.05
N ILE A 183 1.74 4.16 14.10
CA ILE A 183 2.04 4.05 12.66
C ILE A 183 3.34 4.79 12.34
N LYS A 184 3.47 6.04 12.81
CA LYS A 184 4.66 6.87 12.59
C LYS A 184 5.92 6.24 13.17
N PHE A 185 5.82 5.60 14.33
CA PHE A 185 6.95 4.92 14.97
C PHE A 185 7.39 3.65 14.23
N TRP A 186 6.42 2.80 13.80
CA TRP A 186 6.73 1.51 13.19
C TRP A 186 7.01 1.57 11.69
N PHE A 187 6.49 2.58 11.01
CA PHE A 187 6.63 2.69 9.56
C PHE A 187 8.08 2.72 9.05
N PRO A 188 9.07 3.36 9.70
CA PRO A 188 10.47 3.31 9.28
C PRO A 188 11.03 1.88 9.16
N TYR A 189 10.62 0.96 10.03
CA TYR A 189 11.05 -0.45 9.99
C TYR A 189 10.41 -1.20 8.81
N LEU A 190 9.12 -0.98 8.55
CA LEU A 190 8.48 -1.50 7.35
C LEU A 190 9.13 -0.95 6.08
N ARG A 191 9.46 0.33 6.06
CA ARG A 191 10.14 0.96 4.93
C ARG A 191 11.46 0.26 4.62
N ARG A 192 12.27 -0.04 5.62
CA ARG A 192 13.52 -0.79 5.46
C ARG A 192 13.27 -2.21 4.93
N GLN A 193 12.22 -2.88 5.37
CA GLN A 193 11.85 -4.18 4.78
C GLN A 193 11.53 -4.06 3.29
N ILE A 194 10.77 -3.03 2.89
CA ILE A 194 10.46 -2.77 1.48
C ILE A 194 11.75 -2.46 0.68
N GLU A 195 12.67 -1.68 1.25
CA GLU A 195 13.95 -1.34 0.63
C GLU A 195 14.87 -2.56 0.47
N ILE A 196 14.87 -3.49 1.41
CA ILE A 196 15.63 -4.74 1.34
C ILE A 196 15.03 -5.71 0.30
N ILE A 197 13.71 -5.89 0.32
CA ILE A 197 12.99 -6.83 -0.57
C ILE A 197 12.95 -6.31 -2.00
N GLN A 198 12.71 -5.02 -2.20
CA GLN A 198 12.51 -4.35 -3.49
C GLN A 198 11.41 -5.03 -4.34
N PRO A 199 10.17 -5.16 -3.80
CA PRO A 199 9.11 -5.86 -4.50
C PRO A 199 8.68 -5.09 -5.76
N ARG A 200 8.27 -5.80 -6.81
CA ARG A 200 7.73 -5.19 -8.03
C ARG A 200 6.33 -4.65 -7.85
N VAL A 201 5.58 -5.20 -6.89
CA VAL A 201 4.21 -4.78 -6.55
C VAL A 201 3.98 -4.93 -5.04
N ILE A 202 3.28 -3.95 -4.46
CA ILE A 202 2.76 -4.02 -3.10
C ILE A 202 1.22 -4.11 -3.16
N VAL A 203 0.62 -5.01 -2.39
CA VAL A 203 -0.82 -5.04 -2.13
C VAL A 203 -1.06 -4.51 -0.72
N ALA A 204 -1.72 -3.36 -0.61
CA ALA A 204 -2.04 -2.73 0.67
C ALA A 204 -3.42 -3.19 1.15
N LEU A 205 -3.46 -3.95 2.24
CA LEU A 205 -4.64 -4.60 2.79
C LEU A 205 -5.36 -3.68 3.79
N GLY A 206 -6.36 -2.95 3.30
CA GLY A 206 -7.20 -2.07 4.12
C GLY A 206 -6.70 -0.63 4.22
N ALA A 207 -7.52 0.22 4.86
CA ALA A 207 -7.29 1.66 4.93
C ALA A 207 -6.00 2.04 5.67
N THR A 208 -5.72 1.38 6.79
CA THR A 208 -4.54 1.67 7.62
C THR A 208 -3.23 1.35 6.88
N ALA A 209 -3.19 0.24 6.13
CA ALA A 209 -2.04 -0.09 5.29
C ALA A 209 -1.80 0.97 4.20
N VAL A 210 -2.87 1.43 3.57
CA VAL A 210 -2.81 2.51 2.58
C VAL A 210 -2.36 3.82 3.22
N GLU A 211 -2.92 4.18 4.39
CA GLU A 211 -2.58 5.39 5.13
C GLU A 211 -1.10 5.41 5.57
N GLY A 212 -0.58 4.27 6.02
CA GLY A 212 0.83 4.14 6.39
C GLY A 212 1.78 4.31 5.21
N LEU A 213 1.44 3.71 4.05
CA LEU A 213 2.29 3.79 2.85
C LEU A 213 2.20 5.13 2.12
N LEU A 214 1.00 5.68 2.00
CA LEU A 214 0.71 6.81 1.10
C LEU A 214 0.36 8.10 1.85
N GLY A 215 0.37 8.06 3.17
CA GLY A 215 -0.10 9.15 4.02
C GLY A 215 -1.62 9.19 4.14
N SER A 216 -2.09 10.06 5.04
CA SER A 216 -3.53 10.24 5.27
C SER A 216 -4.21 10.79 4.03
N THR A 217 -5.29 10.14 3.61
CA THR A 217 -6.10 10.59 2.47
C THR A 217 -7.54 10.81 2.91
N PRO A 218 -8.23 11.83 2.39
CA PRO A 218 -9.65 12.03 2.68
C PRO A 218 -10.54 10.98 2.03
N THR A 219 -9.97 10.13 1.19
CA THR A 219 -10.68 9.13 0.39
C THR A 219 -10.66 7.78 1.10
N GLY A 220 -11.83 7.22 1.41
CA GLY A 220 -11.94 5.91 2.03
C GLY A 220 -11.52 4.76 1.11
N ILE A 221 -11.19 3.61 1.72
CA ILE A 221 -10.68 2.42 1.03
C ILE A 221 -11.60 1.93 -0.11
N THR A 222 -12.90 2.10 0.01
CA THR A 222 -13.88 1.71 -1.01
C THR A 222 -13.66 2.43 -2.35
N ARG A 223 -13.17 3.67 -2.31
CA ARG A 223 -12.83 4.45 -3.52
C ARG A 223 -11.38 4.30 -3.94
N LEU A 224 -10.48 4.00 -2.99
CA LEU A 224 -9.06 3.82 -3.26
C LEU A 224 -8.76 2.46 -3.88
N ARG A 225 -9.49 1.40 -3.47
CA ARG A 225 -9.24 0.05 -3.96
C ARG A 225 -9.36 -0.04 -5.50
N GLY A 226 -8.62 -0.94 -6.08
CA GLY A 226 -8.64 -1.17 -7.53
C GLY A 226 -7.97 -0.08 -8.36
N ASN A 227 -7.46 0.96 -7.72
CA ASN A 227 -6.77 2.06 -8.41
C ASN A 227 -5.29 2.08 -8.01
N TRP A 228 -4.42 1.85 -8.95
CA TRP A 228 -2.98 1.88 -8.73
C TRP A 228 -2.50 3.18 -8.11
N ARG A 229 -1.59 3.05 -7.16
CA ARG A 229 -0.82 4.13 -6.53
C ARG A 229 0.66 3.84 -6.67
N LEU A 230 1.49 4.79 -6.26
CA LEU A 230 2.94 4.59 -6.22
C LEU A 230 3.45 4.88 -4.80
N TYR A 231 4.34 4.05 -4.33
CA TYR A 231 5.15 4.28 -3.14
C TYR A 231 6.62 4.20 -3.54
N ARG A 232 7.30 5.35 -3.59
CA ARG A 232 8.73 5.45 -3.95
C ARG A 232 9.09 4.61 -5.20
N GLY A 233 8.29 4.75 -6.25
CA GLY A 233 8.45 4.03 -7.51
C GLY A 233 7.80 2.64 -7.57
N VAL A 234 7.42 2.04 -6.44
CA VAL A 234 6.73 0.74 -6.40
C VAL A 234 5.24 0.91 -6.62
N PRO A 235 4.64 0.20 -7.58
CA PRO A 235 3.19 0.15 -7.75
C PRO A 235 2.52 -0.47 -6.51
N VAL A 236 1.52 0.25 -5.97
CA VAL A 236 0.71 -0.19 -4.84
C VAL A 236 -0.72 -0.41 -5.29
N MET A 237 -1.27 -1.58 -5.01
CA MET A 237 -2.69 -1.90 -5.18
C MET A 237 -3.41 -1.85 -3.84
N PRO A 238 -4.20 -0.81 -3.56
CA PRO A 238 -5.11 -0.79 -2.42
C PRO A 238 -6.22 -1.82 -2.62
N THR A 239 -6.53 -2.61 -1.59
CA THR A 239 -7.67 -3.52 -1.58
C THR A 239 -8.28 -3.63 -0.18
N PHE A 240 -9.40 -4.31 -0.04
CA PHE A 240 -10.01 -4.53 1.27
C PHE A 240 -9.15 -5.45 2.14
N HIS A 241 -9.13 -5.17 3.45
CA HIS A 241 -8.52 -6.08 4.41
C HIS A 241 -9.32 -7.40 4.48
N PRO A 242 -8.68 -8.57 4.55
CA PRO A 242 -9.39 -9.85 4.61
C PRO A 242 -10.44 -9.95 5.73
N SER A 243 -10.22 -9.29 6.87
CA SER A 243 -11.21 -9.24 7.94
C SER A 243 -12.52 -8.56 7.55
N TYR A 244 -12.50 -7.64 6.55
CA TYR A 244 -13.72 -7.04 6.02
C TYR A 244 -14.55 -8.07 5.25
N LEU A 245 -13.91 -8.96 4.48
CA LEU A 245 -14.57 -10.02 3.73
C LEU A 245 -15.17 -11.08 4.67
N LEU A 246 -14.56 -11.31 5.84
CA LEU A 246 -15.15 -12.22 6.85
C LEU A 246 -16.44 -11.68 7.42
N ARG A 247 -16.56 -10.34 7.58
CA ARG A 247 -17.79 -9.67 8.05
C ARG A 247 -18.80 -9.43 6.92
N ASN A 248 -18.32 -9.23 5.70
CA ASN A 248 -19.15 -8.99 4.52
C ASN A 248 -18.83 -10.04 3.44
N GLN A 249 -19.59 -11.14 3.46
CA GLN A 249 -19.37 -12.29 2.58
C GLN A 249 -20.08 -12.17 1.23
N SER A 250 -20.55 -10.97 0.85
CA SER A 250 -21.27 -10.77 -0.41
C SER A 250 -20.38 -11.12 -1.61
N TRP A 251 -20.98 -11.68 -2.63
CA TRP A 251 -20.30 -12.03 -3.88
C TRP A 251 -19.64 -10.82 -4.54
N SER A 252 -20.31 -9.65 -4.48
CA SER A 252 -19.78 -8.41 -5.04
C SER A 252 -18.48 -7.96 -4.37
N VAL A 253 -18.37 -8.06 -3.04
CA VAL A 253 -17.13 -7.70 -2.31
C VAL A 253 -16.02 -8.69 -2.62
N LYS A 254 -16.32 -10.00 -2.69
CA LYS A 254 -15.35 -11.02 -3.10
C LYS A 254 -14.86 -10.77 -4.53
N ARG A 255 -15.79 -10.44 -5.46
CA ARG A 255 -15.45 -10.08 -6.83
C ARG A 255 -14.55 -8.86 -6.90
N GLN A 256 -14.85 -7.81 -6.15
CA GLN A 256 -14.02 -6.60 -6.10
C GLN A 256 -12.58 -6.89 -5.68
N VAL A 257 -12.38 -7.67 -4.61
CA VAL A 257 -11.02 -8.05 -4.18
C VAL A 257 -10.33 -8.90 -5.24
N TRP A 258 -11.07 -9.79 -5.88
CA TRP A 258 -10.51 -10.62 -6.93
C TRP A 258 -10.12 -9.81 -8.17
N GLU A 259 -10.89 -8.79 -8.54
CA GLU A 259 -10.54 -7.84 -9.61
C GLU A 259 -9.25 -7.06 -9.29
N ASP A 260 -9.04 -6.67 -8.02
CA ASP A 260 -7.79 -6.07 -7.60
C ASP A 260 -6.62 -7.05 -7.80
N MET A 261 -6.81 -8.32 -7.43
CA MET A 261 -5.80 -9.37 -7.60
C MET A 261 -5.54 -9.70 -9.07
N LEU A 262 -6.56 -9.71 -9.93
CA LEU A 262 -6.36 -9.90 -11.38
C LEU A 262 -5.46 -8.81 -11.95
N GLN A 263 -5.66 -7.55 -11.56
CA GLN A 263 -4.78 -6.45 -11.98
C GLN A 263 -3.34 -6.63 -11.47
N VAL A 264 -3.16 -7.14 -10.23
CA VAL A 264 -1.84 -7.47 -9.67
C VAL A 264 -1.16 -8.57 -10.50
N MET A 265 -1.88 -9.65 -10.83
CA MET A 265 -1.38 -10.73 -11.67
C MET A 265 -0.99 -10.23 -13.07
N GLU A 266 -1.82 -9.39 -13.69
CA GLU A 266 -1.52 -8.75 -14.99
C GLU A 266 -0.26 -7.88 -14.92
N ARG A 267 -0.11 -7.09 -13.85
CA ARG A 267 1.06 -6.24 -13.64
C ARG A 267 2.35 -7.04 -13.47
N LEU A 268 2.28 -8.20 -12.84
CA LEU A 268 3.37 -9.16 -12.67
C LEU A 268 3.58 -10.05 -13.91
N LYS A 269 2.77 -9.88 -14.95
CA LYS A 269 2.78 -10.70 -16.18
C LYS A 269 2.56 -12.19 -15.90
N MET A 270 1.77 -12.51 -14.89
CA MET A 270 1.41 -13.88 -14.55
C MET A 270 0.34 -14.43 -15.50
N PRO A 271 0.35 -15.74 -15.81
CA PRO A 271 -0.72 -16.35 -16.59
C PRO A 271 -2.04 -16.32 -15.79
N ILE A 272 -3.12 -15.90 -16.45
CA ILE A 272 -4.46 -15.85 -15.86
C ILE A 272 -5.37 -16.74 -16.68
N SER A 273 -5.90 -17.80 -16.07
CA SER A 273 -6.83 -18.70 -16.72
C SER A 273 -8.24 -18.11 -16.83
N GLU A 274 -9.05 -18.58 -17.78
CA GLU A 274 -10.45 -18.20 -17.92
C GLU A 274 -11.26 -18.50 -16.64
N LYS A 275 -10.95 -19.59 -15.96
CA LYS A 275 -11.52 -19.92 -14.65
C LYS A 275 -11.26 -18.82 -13.61
N GLN A 276 -10.04 -18.31 -13.52
CA GLN A 276 -9.69 -17.22 -12.62
C GLN A 276 -10.38 -15.91 -13.01
N ARG A 277 -10.48 -15.60 -14.29
CA ARG A 277 -11.25 -14.44 -14.78
C ARG A 277 -12.72 -14.52 -14.38
N GLY A 278 -13.29 -15.75 -14.35
CA GLY A 278 -14.68 -16.04 -14.00
C GLY A 278 -14.97 -16.09 -12.49
N TYR A 279 -13.97 -16.04 -11.59
CA TYR A 279 -14.24 -16.14 -10.16
C TYR A 279 -15.17 -15.02 -9.68
N PHE A 280 -16.23 -15.41 -8.93
CA PHE A 280 -17.23 -14.50 -8.36
C PHE A 280 -18.01 -13.65 -9.38
N LEU A 281 -18.00 -13.98 -10.67
CA LEU A 281 -19.00 -13.48 -11.60
C LEU A 281 -20.35 -14.17 -11.30
N ARG A 282 -21.43 -13.40 -11.31
CA ARG A 282 -22.77 -13.99 -11.30
C ARG A 282 -23.03 -14.52 -12.72
N SER A 283 -23.31 -15.78 -12.84
CA SER A 283 -23.93 -16.37 -14.01
C SER A 283 -25.34 -15.80 -14.20
#